data_87de6607fce6c77b0bd708f6a3112f69
#
_entry.id   87de6607fce6c77b0bd708f6a3112f69
#
_cell.length_a   1.000
_cell.length_b   1.000
_cell.length_c   1.000
_cell.angle_alpha   90.00
_cell.angle_beta   90.00
_cell.angle_gamma   90.00
#
_symmetry.space_group_name_H-M   'P 1'
#
loop_
_entity.id
_entity.type
_entity.pdbx_description
1 polymer ?
#
loop_
_entity_poly.entity_id
_entity_poly.type
_entity_poly.pdbx_seq_one_letter_code
_entity_poly.pdbx_strand_id
1 'polypeptide(L)'
;MDQPTNNKTQRLQQWFDDQPRWNHASYGEFMHVGGNQTIFRIALQEQNINEDTKVLDTACAVGGNARWMASLFGCHVYGNDIDEQALTVARDLAEIENITNLCTFVKAPVEDLPFDDDMFDMVITTDVFDPVEVKRVLKPNGSFIVISLFEDPKITPLQLAENWGLELEISLDVTDLAFAFNRAKETEARLLHESEMIDSRELIEIMNESIVPYTRGGRHYIMRLRKN
;
A
#
# COMPACT_ATOMS: atom_id res chain seq x y z
N MET A 1 14.19 -17.01 32.02
CA MET A 1 14.55 -17.01 30.57
C MET A 1 13.33 -16.57 29.82
N ASP A 2 13.23 -15.25 29.58
CA ASP A 2 12.12 -14.68 28.83
C ASP A 2 12.22 -15.11 27.36
N GLN A 3 11.17 -15.72 26.86
CA GLN A 3 11.17 -16.26 25.51
C GLN A 3 11.14 -15.10 24.49
N PRO A 4 11.91 -15.16 23.40
CA PRO A 4 11.97 -14.12 22.37
C PRO A 4 10.58 -13.80 21.73
N THR A 5 9.67 -14.76 21.76
CA THR A 5 8.28 -14.65 21.26
C THR A 5 7.44 -13.64 22.03
N ASN A 6 7.70 -13.45 23.32
CA ASN A 6 6.91 -12.52 24.14
C ASN A 6 7.15 -11.04 23.76
N ASN A 7 8.36 -10.70 23.34
CA ASN A 7 8.72 -9.33 22.99
C ASN A 7 8.08 -8.87 21.65
N LYS A 8 8.00 -9.74 20.65
CA LYS A 8 7.38 -9.42 19.36
C LYS A 8 5.87 -9.22 19.49
N THR A 9 5.19 -10.15 20.14
CA THR A 9 3.73 -10.05 20.37
C THR A 9 3.39 -8.76 21.12
N GLN A 10 4.22 -8.38 22.11
CA GLN A 10 4.02 -7.12 22.82
C GLN A 10 4.23 -5.89 21.94
N ARG A 11 5.24 -5.89 21.05
CA ARG A 11 5.45 -4.78 20.09
C ARG A 11 4.31 -4.66 19.09
N LEU A 12 3.85 -5.78 18.55
CA LEU A 12 2.70 -5.81 17.64
C LEU A 12 1.45 -5.25 18.33
N GLN A 13 1.17 -5.71 19.55
CA GLN A 13 0.03 -5.23 20.31
C GLN A 13 0.17 -3.74 20.62
N GLN A 14 1.34 -3.29 21.08
CA GLN A 14 1.59 -1.88 21.36
C GLN A 14 1.44 -1.02 20.12
N TRP A 15 2.03 -1.42 18.99
CA TRP A 15 1.88 -0.68 17.74
C TRP A 15 0.40 -0.58 17.33
N PHE A 16 -0.35 -1.68 17.44
CA PHE A 16 -1.76 -1.72 17.12
C PHE A 16 -2.57 -0.79 18.05
N ASP A 17 -2.30 -0.84 19.35
CA ASP A 17 -2.99 0.00 20.34
C ASP A 17 -2.67 1.49 20.17
N ASP A 18 -1.49 1.83 19.66
CA ASP A 18 -1.07 3.20 19.37
C ASP A 18 -1.71 3.77 18.08
N GLN A 19 -2.30 2.93 17.22
CA GLN A 19 -2.99 3.40 16.03
C GLN A 19 -4.33 4.04 16.38
N PRO A 20 -4.76 5.09 15.66
CA PRO A 20 -6.14 5.55 15.75
C PRO A 20 -7.11 4.38 15.56
N ARG A 21 -8.17 4.33 16.38
CA ARG A 21 -9.09 3.17 16.40
C ARG A 21 -9.71 2.86 15.03
N TRP A 22 -9.94 3.87 14.22
CA TRP A 22 -10.45 3.68 12.85
C TRP A 22 -9.45 2.98 11.91
N ASN A 23 -8.15 3.06 12.18
CA ASN A 23 -7.13 2.30 11.46
C ASN A 23 -7.19 0.81 11.78
N HIS A 24 -7.77 0.41 12.90
CA HIS A 24 -7.91 -0.99 13.26
C HIS A 24 -8.70 -1.77 12.21
N ALA A 25 -9.73 -1.18 11.60
CA ALA A 25 -10.46 -1.77 10.48
C ALA A 25 -9.59 -1.94 9.22
N SER A 26 -8.65 -1.01 8.98
CA SER A 26 -7.76 -1.05 7.82
C SER A 26 -6.59 -2.01 8.00
N TYR A 27 -6.06 -2.13 9.21
CA TYR A 27 -4.90 -2.96 9.52
C TYR A 27 -5.28 -4.30 10.17
N GLY A 28 -6.51 -4.43 10.70
CA GLY A 28 -6.88 -5.52 11.61
C GLY A 28 -6.85 -6.88 10.96
N GLU A 29 -7.58 -7.08 9.89
CA GLU A 29 -7.78 -8.43 9.33
C GLU A 29 -6.55 -8.93 8.55
N PHE A 30 -5.83 -8.02 7.87
CA PHE A 30 -4.74 -8.41 6.96
C PHE A 30 -3.44 -7.65 7.19
N MET A 31 -3.42 -6.66 8.07
CA MET A 31 -2.29 -5.74 8.21
C MET A 31 -1.91 -5.10 6.86
N HIS A 32 -2.91 -4.90 6.00
CA HIS A 32 -2.76 -4.31 4.67
C HIS A 32 -3.31 -2.89 4.67
N VAL A 33 -2.52 -1.97 4.26
CA VAL A 33 -3.01 -0.64 3.90
C VAL A 33 -3.87 -0.80 2.65
N GLY A 34 -5.12 -0.32 2.73
CA GLY A 34 -6.05 -0.42 1.62
C GLY A 34 -6.81 -1.74 1.47
N GLY A 35 -6.57 -2.74 2.35
CA GLY A 35 -7.45 -3.89 2.65
C GLY A 35 -8.01 -4.72 1.50
N ASN A 36 -7.67 -4.43 0.24
CA ASN A 36 -8.35 -5.05 -0.87
C ASN A 36 -7.41 -5.89 -1.75
N GLN A 37 -7.10 -7.10 -1.29
CA GLN A 37 -6.38 -8.09 -2.09
C GLN A 37 -6.99 -8.29 -3.49
N THR A 38 -8.31 -8.09 -3.65
CA THR A 38 -8.98 -8.20 -4.93
C THR A 38 -8.48 -7.13 -5.91
N ILE A 39 -8.33 -5.89 -5.45
CA ILE A 39 -7.79 -4.79 -6.27
C ILE A 39 -6.35 -5.12 -6.68
N PHE A 40 -5.51 -5.55 -5.73
CA PHE A 40 -4.14 -5.99 -6.05
C PHE A 40 -4.10 -7.15 -7.02
N ARG A 41 -4.92 -8.17 -6.87
CA ARG A 41 -5.00 -9.30 -7.80
C ARG A 41 -5.38 -8.86 -9.21
N ILE A 42 -6.29 -7.88 -9.35
CA ILE A 42 -6.63 -7.30 -10.65
C ILE A 42 -5.42 -6.57 -11.23
N ALA A 43 -4.73 -5.77 -10.42
CA ALA A 43 -3.55 -5.00 -10.86
C ALA A 43 -2.41 -5.90 -11.35
N LEU A 44 -2.25 -7.08 -10.74
CA LEU A 44 -1.19 -8.03 -11.05
C LEU A 44 -1.55 -9.05 -12.14
N GLN A 45 -2.76 -9.00 -12.71
CA GLN A 45 -3.14 -9.89 -13.79
C GLN A 45 -2.16 -9.78 -14.96
N GLU A 46 -1.83 -10.94 -15.57
CA GLU A 46 -0.91 -11.04 -16.70
C GLU A 46 0.56 -10.65 -16.41
N GLN A 47 0.91 -10.38 -15.13
CA GLN A 47 2.30 -10.19 -14.77
C GLN A 47 2.98 -11.55 -14.53
N ASN A 48 4.13 -11.76 -15.14
CA ASN A 48 4.93 -12.98 -14.93
C ASN A 48 5.85 -12.78 -13.71
N ILE A 49 5.27 -12.93 -12.49
CA ILE A 49 6.00 -12.79 -11.23
C ILE A 49 6.48 -14.17 -10.77
N ASN A 50 7.77 -14.28 -10.47
CA ASN A 50 8.40 -15.51 -10.01
C ASN A 50 9.52 -15.20 -8.99
N GLU A 51 10.24 -16.22 -8.55
CA GLU A 51 11.30 -16.13 -7.53
C GLU A 51 12.46 -15.20 -7.89
N ASP A 52 12.72 -14.94 -9.16
CA ASP A 52 13.78 -14.03 -9.64
C ASP A 52 13.30 -12.58 -9.70
N THR A 53 12.00 -12.34 -9.58
CA THR A 53 11.41 -10.99 -9.69
C THR A 53 11.75 -10.15 -8.45
N LYS A 54 12.27 -8.94 -8.68
CA LYS A 54 12.47 -7.94 -7.62
C LYS A 54 11.38 -6.89 -7.68
N VAL A 55 10.66 -6.77 -6.59
CA VAL A 55 9.55 -5.82 -6.43
C VAL A 55 9.88 -4.77 -5.39
N LEU A 56 9.53 -3.50 -5.64
CA LEU A 56 9.53 -2.45 -4.63
C LEU A 56 8.08 -2.09 -4.30
N ASP A 57 7.75 -2.07 -3.01
CA ASP A 57 6.49 -1.57 -2.45
C ASP A 57 6.78 -0.22 -1.79
N THR A 58 6.35 0.90 -2.42
CA THR A 58 6.63 2.24 -1.89
C THR A 58 5.62 2.65 -0.84
N ALA A 59 6.11 3.32 0.23
CA ALA A 59 5.32 3.68 1.40
C ALA A 59 4.55 2.45 1.96
N CYS A 60 5.29 1.38 2.20
CA CYS A 60 4.74 0.04 2.46
C CYS A 60 4.10 -0.12 3.85
N ALA A 61 4.19 0.87 4.74
CA ALA A 61 3.72 0.82 6.12
C ALA A 61 4.19 -0.48 6.84
N VAL A 62 3.26 -1.29 7.33
CA VAL A 62 3.56 -2.59 7.97
C VAL A 62 3.85 -3.73 6.99
N GLY A 63 4.10 -3.40 5.72
CA GLY A 63 4.54 -4.35 4.69
C GLY A 63 3.50 -5.37 4.27
N GLY A 64 2.20 -5.05 4.37
CA GLY A 64 1.15 -6.00 4.05
C GLY A 64 1.20 -6.51 2.60
N ASN A 65 1.29 -5.59 1.63
CA ASN A 65 1.40 -5.94 0.21
C ASN A 65 2.72 -6.66 -0.09
N ALA A 66 3.83 -6.16 0.47
CA ALA A 66 5.14 -6.77 0.31
C ALA A 66 5.15 -8.22 0.79
N ARG A 67 4.66 -8.49 2.00
CA ARG A 67 4.61 -9.84 2.59
C ARG A 67 3.67 -10.76 1.80
N TRP A 68 2.51 -10.23 1.39
CA TRP A 68 1.56 -10.99 0.58
C TRP A 68 2.16 -11.41 -0.77
N MET A 69 2.84 -10.50 -1.47
CA MET A 69 3.51 -10.81 -2.74
C MET A 69 4.63 -11.84 -2.56
N ALA A 70 5.48 -11.64 -1.56
CA ALA A 70 6.54 -12.58 -1.22
C ALA A 70 6.00 -13.99 -0.93
N SER A 71 4.94 -14.09 -0.12
CA SER A 71 4.30 -15.37 0.21
C SER A 71 3.63 -16.05 -1.00
N LEU A 72 3.01 -15.27 -1.88
CA LEU A 72 2.23 -15.82 -3.00
C LEU A 72 3.12 -16.24 -4.17
N PHE A 73 4.14 -15.43 -4.50
CA PHE A 73 4.93 -15.59 -5.71
C PHE A 73 6.36 -16.09 -5.44
N GLY A 74 6.81 -16.10 -4.19
CA GLY A 74 8.20 -16.42 -3.85
C GLY A 74 9.21 -15.36 -4.28
N CYS A 75 8.75 -14.20 -4.75
CA CYS A 75 9.59 -13.11 -5.24
C CYS A 75 10.28 -12.34 -4.10
N HIS A 76 11.34 -11.60 -4.44
CA HIS A 76 12.01 -10.69 -3.50
C HIS A 76 11.31 -9.34 -3.48
N VAL A 77 10.80 -8.94 -2.32
CA VAL A 77 10.09 -7.66 -2.15
C VAL A 77 10.85 -6.76 -1.20
N TYR A 78 11.06 -5.54 -1.66
CA TYR A 78 11.64 -4.45 -0.89
C TYR A 78 10.51 -3.49 -0.54
N GLY A 79 10.46 -3.03 0.70
CA GLY A 79 9.50 -2.02 1.14
C GLY A 79 10.24 -0.82 1.72
N ASN A 80 9.83 0.40 1.39
CA ASN A 80 10.29 1.59 2.08
C ASN A 80 9.12 2.31 2.75
N ASP A 81 9.42 2.93 3.88
CA ASP A 81 8.52 3.83 4.59
C ASP A 81 9.32 4.81 5.43
N ILE A 82 8.72 5.93 5.81
CA ILE A 82 9.33 6.89 6.74
C ILE A 82 9.12 6.50 8.21
N ASP A 83 8.13 5.66 8.49
CA ASP A 83 7.79 5.21 9.84
C ASP A 83 8.57 3.95 10.24
N GLU A 84 9.61 4.13 11.04
CA GLU A 84 10.42 3.01 11.56
C GLU A 84 9.64 2.07 12.49
N GLN A 85 8.58 2.54 13.14
CA GLN A 85 7.76 1.67 13.98
C GLN A 85 6.95 0.71 13.11
N ALA A 86 6.33 1.20 12.03
CA ALA A 86 5.65 0.37 11.04
C ALA A 86 6.60 -0.66 10.40
N LEU A 87 7.81 -0.23 10.01
CA LEU A 87 8.82 -1.13 9.45
C LEU A 87 9.30 -2.21 10.44
N THR A 88 9.36 -1.87 11.72
CA THR A 88 9.69 -2.87 12.77
C THR A 88 8.60 -3.93 12.85
N VAL A 89 7.33 -3.52 12.79
CA VAL A 89 6.19 -4.43 12.73
C VAL A 89 6.22 -5.28 11.45
N ALA A 90 6.54 -4.67 10.30
CA ALA A 90 6.67 -5.39 9.03
C ALA A 90 7.71 -6.52 9.11
N ARG A 91 8.87 -6.25 9.73
CA ARG A 91 9.93 -7.26 9.94
C ARG A 91 9.49 -8.35 10.90
N ASP A 92 8.84 -8.01 12.01
CA ASP A 92 8.31 -8.99 12.97
C ASP A 92 7.26 -9.91 12.33
N LEU A 93 6.38 -9.36 11.50
CA LEU A 93 5.37 -10.13 10.77
C LEU A 93 6.00 -11.03 9.71
N ALA A 94 6.98 -10.55 8.95
CA ALA A 94 7.72 -11.36 7.98
C ALA A 94 8.44 -12.53 8.64
N GLU A 95 8.93 -12.36 9.88
CA GLU A 95 9.54 -13.45 10.66
C GLU A 95 8.48 -14.46 11.13
N ILE A 96 7.31 -14.00 11.59
CA ILE A 96 6.19 -14.87 11.99
C ILE A 96 5.73 -15.72 10.80
N GLU A 97 5.67 -15.11 9.61
CA GLU A 97 5.28 -15.77 8.36
C GLU A 97 6.40 -16.62 7.72
N ASN A 98 7.60 -16.62 8.29
CA ASN A 98 8.79 -17.35 7.80
C ASN A 98 9.24 -16.94 6.39
N ILE A 99 9.14 -15.65 6.05
CA ILE A 99 9.50 -15.06 4.74
C ILE A 99 10.55 -13.94 4.85
N THR A 100 11.30 -13.88 5.94
CA THR A 100 12.34 -12.86 6.16
C THR A 100 13.40 -12.82 5.06
N ASN A 101 13.67 -13.94 4.43
CA ASN A 101 14.61 -14.04 3.31
C ASN A 101 14.07 -13.44 1.99
N LEU A 102 12.78 -13.19 1.90
CA LEU A 102 12.11 -12.64 0.73
C LEU A 102 11.71 -11.17 0.90
N CYS A 103 11.73 -10.64 2.12
CA CYS A 103 11.32 -9.27 2.43
C CYS A 103 12.47 -8.45 2.99
N THR A 104 12.68 -7.26 2.43
CA THR A 104 13.65 -6.27 2.93
C THR A 104 12.92 -4.95 3.17
N PHE A 105 12.96 -4.44 4.42
CA PHE A 105 12.28 -3.20 4.78
C PHE A 105 13.31 -2.13 5.18
N VAL A 106 13.26 -0.96 4.53
CA VAL A 106 14.19 0.14 4.72
C VAL A 106 13.48 1.45 5.04
N LYS A 107 14.05 2.23 5.96
CA LYS A 107 13.53 3.55 6.27
C LYS A 107 14.04 4.55 5.24
N ALA A 108 13.15 5.06 4.40
CA ALA A 108 13.46 6.09 3.42
C ALA A 108 12.16 6.79 2.98
N PRO A 109 12.22 8.10 2.64
CA PRO A 109 11.13 8.77 1.96
C PRO A 109 11.02 8.29 0.51
N VAL A 110 9.88 8.52 -0.12
CA VAL A 110 9.65 8.11 -1.51
C VAL A 110 10.42 8.98 -2.53
N GLU A 111 10.83 10.17 -2.10
CA GLU A 111 11.59 11.15 -2.90
C GLU A 111 13.11 10.90 -2.93
N ASP A 112 13.62 9.98 -2.10
CA ASP A 112 15.05 9.64 -2.02
C ASP A 112 15.20 8.15 -1.64
N LEU A 113 14.98 7.29 -2.61
CA LEU A 113 15.02 5.85 -2.43
C LEU A 113 16.46 5.32 -2.38
N PRO A 114 16.87 4.57 -1.35
CA PRO A 114 18.25 4.09 -1.19
C PRO A 114 18.53 2.82 -2.04
N PHE A 115 18.10 2.86 -3.29
CA PHE A 115 18.25 1.76 -4.24
C PHE A 115 18.96 2.23 -5.50
N ASP A 116 19.66 1.32 -6.14
CA ASP A 116 20.34 1.59 -7.41
C ASP A 116 19.34 1.84 -8.56
N ASP A 117 19.81 2.56 -9.58
CA ASP A 117 19.07 2.71 -10.84
C ASP A 117 18.81 1.32 -11.46
N ASP A 118 17.67 1.16 -12.12
CA ASP A 118 17.32 -0.05 -12.86
C ASP A 118 17.37 -1.35 -12.01
N MET A 119 17.06 -1.25 -10.72
CA MET A 119 17.13 -2.38 -9.79
C MET A 119 15.90 -3.29 -9.85
N PHE A 120 14.70 -2.74 -10.06
CA PHE A 120 13.44 -3.45 -9.88
C PHE A 120 12.76 -3.82 -11.18
N ASP A 121 12.22 -5.03 -11.23
CA ASP A 121 11.38 -5.50 -12.34
C ASP A 121 9.97 -4.88 -12.23
N MET A 122 9.55 -4.59 -11.00
CA MET A 122 8.24 -4.01 -10.69
C MET A 122 8.34 -3.05 -9.51
N VAL A 123 7.60 -1.95 -9.60
CA VAL A 123 7.28 -1.08 -8.46
C VAL A 123 5.77 -1.10 -8.25
N ILE A 124 5.33 -1.25 -7.02
CA ILE A 124 3.92 -1.15 -6.64
C ILE A 124 3.74 -0.04 -5.62
N THR A 125 2.59 0.58 -5.62
CA THR A 125 2.21 1.58 -4.61
C THR A 125 0.72 1.63 -4.39
N THR A 126 0.35 2.04 -3.17
CA THR A 126 -0.99 2.53 -2.84
C THR A 126 -0.83 3.97 -2.39
N ASP A 127 -1.30 4.90 -3.22
CA ASP A 127 -1.39 6.35 -2.99
C ASP A 127 -0.08 7.14 -2.94
N VAL A 128 1.02 6.63 -2.36
CA VAL A 128 2.21 7.43 -2.04
C VAL A 128 3.46 6.99 -2.80
N PHE A 129 3.95 7.84 -3.70
CA PHE A 129 5.15 7.60 -4.50
C PHE A 129 5.73 8.91 -5.07
N ASP A 130 6.97 8.87 -5.51
CA ASP A 130 7.59 9.88 -6.36
C ASP A 130 7.83 9.32 -7.76
N PRO A 131 7.24 9.91 -8.82
CA PRO A 131 7.37 9.37 -10.18
C PRO A 131 8.80 9.39 -10.73
N VAL A 132 9.63 10.33 -10.28
CA VAL A 132 11.03 10.45 -10.73
C VAL A 132 11.84 9.28 -10.15
N GLU A 133 11.69 9.03 -8.85
CA GLU A 133 12.36 7.93 -8.18
C GLU A 133 11.84 6.57 -8.66
N VAL A 134 10.51 6.41 -8.81
CA VAL A 134 9.93 5.19 -9.41
C VAL A 134 10.57 4.91 -10.76
N LYS A 135 10.64 5.92 -11.64
CA LYS A 135 11.26 5.76 -12.96
C LYS A 135 12.75 5.45 -12.88
N ARG A 136 13.46 6.03 -11.94
CA ARG A 136 14.90 5.79 -11.75
C ARG A 136 15.17 4.33 -11.37
N VAL A 137 14.48 3.82 -10.36
CA VAL A 137 14.74 2.48 -9.81
C VAL A 137 14.16 1.34 -10.62
N LEU A 138 13.17 1.59 -11.51
CA LEU A 138 12.64 0.59 -12.43
C LEU A 138 13.65 0.24 -13.52
N LYS A 139 13.76 -1.05 -13.85
CA LYS A 139 14.48 -1.52 -15.04
C LYS A 139 13.81 -1.03 -16.32
N PRO A 140 14.54 -0.91 -17.43
CA PRO A 140 13.94 -0.78 -18.76
C PRO A 140 12.90 -1.90 -18.97
N ASN A 141 11.74 -1.57 -19.48
CA ASN A 141 10.56 -2.44 -19.59
C ASN A 141 9.98 -2.93 -18.26
N GLY A 142 10.43 -2.41 -17.13
CA GLY A 142 9.85 -2.70 -15.80
C GLY A 142 8.44 -2.12 -15.65
N SER A 143 7.62 -2.77 -14.84
CA SER A 143 6.22 -2.40 -14.63
C SER A 143 6.05 -1.53 -13.38
N PHE A 144 5.33 -0.42 -13.50
CA PHE A 144 4.84 0.36 -12.36
C PHE A 144 3.35 0.14 -12.21
N ILE A 145 2.93 -0.36 -11.04
CA ILE A 145 1.53 -0.57 -10.71
C ILE A 145 1.16 0.42 -9.61
N VAL A 146 0.24 1.32 -9.93
CA VAL A 146 -0.30 2.29 -8.98
C VAL A 146 -1.78 2.04 -8.77
N ILE A 147 -2.18 2.02 -7.50
CA ILE A 147 -3.56 1.98 -7.04
C ILE A 147 -3.75 3.25 -6.24
N SER A 148 -4.51 4.21 -6.77
CA SER A 148 -4.62 5.51 -6.10
C SER A 148 -5.92 6.23 -6.41
N LEU A 149 -6.28 7.11 -5.47
CA LEU A 149 -7.35 8.08 -5.61
C LEU A 149 -6.80 9.37 -6.21
N PHE A 150 -7.36 9.79 -7.33
CA PHE A 150 -7.08 11.07 -7.96
C PHE A 150 -8.25 12.02 -7.75
N GLU A 151 -8.03 13.08 -7.00
CA GLU A 151 -9.10 14.00 -6.58
C GLU A 151 -9.57 14.92 -7.71
N ASP A 152 -8.71 15.25 -8.69
CA ASP A 152 -9.13 16.06 -9.84
C ASP A 152 -9.78 15.18 -10.92
N PRO A 153 -11.11 15.28 -11.09
CA PRO A 153 -11.82 14.45 -12.07
C PRO A 153 -11.50 14.78 -13.53
N LYS A 154 -10.72 15.83 -13.79
CA LYS A 154 -10.30 16.22 -15.15
C LYS A 154 -9.02 15.56 -15.59
N ILE A 155 -8.22 15.05 -14.65
CA ILE A 155 -6.97 14.36 -14.95
C ILE A 155 -7.29 12.92 -15.38
N THR A 156 -6.82 12.57 -16.56
CA THR A 156 -6.96 11.19 -17.08
C THR A 156 -5.71 10.35 -16.76
N PRO A 157 -5.87 9.02 -16.64
CA PRO A 157 -4.73 8.12 -16.49
C PRO A 157 -3.65 8.30 -17.56
N LEU A 158 -4.03 8.62 -18.79
CA LEU A 158 -3.08 8.88 -19.87
C LEU A 158 -2.26 10.15 -19.62
N GLN A 159 -2.90 11.24 -19.19
CA GLN A 159 -2.20 12.47 -18.84
C GLN A 159 -1.23 12.28 -17.66
N LEU A 160 -1.61 11.46 -16.68
CA LEU A 160 -0.72 11.11 -15.56
C LEU A 160 0.51 10.36 -16.08
N ALA A 161 0.32 9.34 -16.90
CA ALA A 161 1.41 8.57 -17.49
C ALA A 161 2.37 9.45 -18.30
N GLU A 162 1.84 10.34 -19.14
CA GLU A 162 2.61 11.33 -19.92
C GLU A 162 3.43 12.25 -19.00
N ASN A 163 2.80 12.78 -17.95
CA ASN A 163 3.48 13.64 -16.98
C ASN A 163 4.62 12.94 -16.23
N TRP A 164 4.47 11.64 -15.97
CA TRP A 164 5.50 10.83 -15.31
C TRP A 164 6.56 10.28 -16.29
N GLY A 165 6.35 10.47 -17.59
CA GLY A 165 7.21 9.95 -18.64
C GLY A 165 7.27 8.43 -18.69
N LEU A 166 6.13 7.79 -18.45
CA LEU A 166 5.90 6.35 -18.51
C LEU A 166 4.83 6.05 -19.57
N GLU A 167 4.83 4.83 -20.09
CA GLU A 167 3.82 4.35 -21.02
C GLU A 167 2.65 3.72 -20.27
N LEU A 168 1.42 4.16 -20.54
CA LEU A 168 0.22 3.57 -19.97
C LEU A 168 -0.15 2.28 -20.71
N GLU A 169 -0.10 1.13 -20.04
CA GLU A 169 -0.53 -0.14 -20.60
C GLU A 169 -2.00 -0.45 -20.31
N ILE A 170 -2.40 -0.27 -19.04
CA ILE A 170 -3.76 -0.56 -18.57
C ILE A 170 -4.18 0.54 -17.60
N SER A 171 -5.44 0.95 -17.69
CA SER A 171 -6.09 1.67 -16.62
C SER A 171 -7.50 1.13 -16.41
N LEU A 172 -7.85 0.92 -15.14
CA LEU A 172 -9.17 0.48 -14.71
C LEU A 172 -9.73 1.48 -13.71
N ASP A 173 -10.91 2.00 -14.01
CA ASP A 173 -11.66 2.79 -13.03
C ASP A 173 -12.32 1.82 -12.05
N VAL A 174 -11.86 1.84 -10.81
CA VAL A 174 -12.37 1.02 -9.71
C VAL A 174 -13.08 1.87 -8.66
N THR A 175 -13.49 3.07 -9.04
CA THR A 175 -14.12 4.05 -8.15
C THR A 175 -15.29 3.45 -7.38
N ASP A 176 -16.20 2.76 -8.05
CA ASP A 176 -17.38 2.18 -7.39
C ASP A 176 -16.99 1.09 -6.39
N LEU A 177 -15.97 0.28 -6.72
CA LEU A 177 -15.46 -0.76 -5.82
C LEU A 177 -14.77 -0.14 -4.60
N ALA A 178 -13.88 0.82 -4.82
CA ALA A 178 -13.18 1.53 -3.76
C ALA A 178 -14.16 2.33 -2.89
N PHE A 179 -15.16 2.97 -3.48
CA PHE A 179 -16.21 3.68 -2.75
C PHE A 179 -17.05 2.74 -1.89
N ALA A 180 -17.44 1.58 -2.42
CA ALA A 180 -18.18 0.56 -1.65
C ALA A 180 -17.38 0.09 -0.43
N PHE A 181 -16.07 -0.11 -0.59
CA PHE A 181 -15.17 -0.45 0.50
C PHE A 181 -15.07 0.66 1.55
N ASN A 182 -14.88 1.91 1.12
CA ASN A 182 -14.83 3.04 2.04
C ASN A 182 -16.17 3.31 2.74
N ARG A 183 -17.29 3.00 2.10
CA ARG A 183 -18.62 3.02 2.74
C ARG A 183 -18.76 1.99 3.87
N ALA A 184 -18.12 0.85 3.76
CA ALA A 184 -18.07 -0.12 4.85
C ALA A 184 -17.29 0.44 6.05
N LYS A 185 -16.15 1.08 5.80
CA LYS A 185 -15.38 1.80 6.83
C LYS A 185 -16.20 2.90 7.52
N GLU A 186 -16.93 3.71 6.74
CA GLU A 186 -17.83 4.74 7.27
C GLU A 186 -18.87 4.12 8.21
N THR A 187 -19.47 3.01 7.80
CA THR A 187 -20.49 2.33 8.61
C THR A 187 -19.91 1.87 9.94
N GLU A 188 -18.73 1.28 9.93
CA GLU A 188 -18.02 0.85 11.13
C GLU A 188 -17.68 2.05 12.03
N ALA A 189 -17.13 3.12 11.46
CA ALA A 189 -16.81 4.33 12.22
C ALA A 189 -18.03 4.94 12.91
N ARG A 190 -19.20 4.95 12.24
CA ARG A 190 -20.46 5.39 12.85
C ARG A 190 -20.88 4.49 14.01
N LEU A 191 -20.75 3.18 13.88
CA LEU A 191 -21.04 2.25 14.98
C LEU A 191 -20.09 2.46 16.16
N LEU A 192 -18.80 2.70 15.90
CA LEU A 192 -17.82 3.01 16.94
C LEU A 192 -18.17 4.33 17.64
N HIS A 193 -18.61 5.33 16.89
CA HIS A 193 -19.06 6.62 17.47
C HIS A 193 -20.35 6.47 18.29
N GLU A 194 -21.35 5.72 17.80
CA GLU A 194 -22.59 5.42 18.54
C GLU A 194 -22.32 4.62 19.81
N SER A 195 -21.26 3.83 19.84
CA SER A 195 -20.81 3.05 20.99
C SER A 195 -19.87 3.84 21.92
N GLU A 196 -19.68 5.13 21.68
CA GLU A 196 -18.77 6.02 22.43
C GLU A 196 -17.29 5.54 22.42
N MET A 197 -16.90 4.74 21.43
CA MET A 197 -15.53 4.23 21.27
C MET A 197 -14.63 5.22 20.51
N ILE A 198 -15.22 6.08 19.66
CA ILE A 198 -14.55 7.22 19.03
C ILE A 198 -15.38 8.49 19.26
N ASP A 199 -14.73 9.64 19.25
CA ASP A 199 -15.41 10.92 19.36
C ASP A 199 -15.86 11.48 17.99
N SER A 200 -16.58 12.62 18.04
CA SER A 200 -17.09 13.25 16.80
C SER A 200 -15.97 13.79 15.91
N ARG A 201 -14.81 14.12 16.45
CA ARG A 201 -13.66 14.61 15.70
C ARG A 201 -13.05 13.47 14.90
N GLU A 202 -12.80 12.32 15.52
CA GLU A 202 -12.31 11.11 14.88
C GLU A 202 -13.28 10.66 13.77
N LEU A 203 -14.60 10.67 14.02
CA LEU A 203 -15.58 10.34 12.99
C LEU A 203 -15.50 11.27 11.77
N ILE A 204 -15.36 12.59 12.00
CA ILE A 204 -15.24 13.57 10.91
C ILE A 204 -13.94 13.35 10.12
N GLU A 205 -12.84 13.04 10.78
CA GLU A 205 -11.56 12.74 10.14
C GLU A 205 -11.71 11.53 9.21
N ILE A 206 -12.27 10.42 9.68
CA ILE A 206 -12.53 9.22 8.88
C ILE A 206 -13.38 9.55 7.64
N MET A 207 -14.46 10.30 7.81
CA MET A 207 -15.34 10.66 6.70
C MET A 207 -14.65 11.53 5.67
N ASN A 208 -13.82 12.48 6.12
CA ASN A 208 -13.08 13.36 5.22
C ASN A 208 -12.08 12.59 4.36
N GLU A 209 -11.40 11.61 4.93
CA GLU A 209 -10.43 10.79 4.20
C GLU A 209 -11.09 9.74 3.31
N SER A 210 -12.16 9.10 3.79
CA SER A 210 -12.73 7.93 3.13
C SER A 210 -13.84 8.24 2.12
N ILE A 211 -14.64 9.27 2.34
CA ILE A 211 -15.88 9.51 1.58
C ILE A 211 -15.86 10.82 0.80
N VAL A 212 -15.39 11.91 1.42
CA VAL A 212 -15.46 13.25 0.84
C VAL A 212 -14.79 13.36 -0.53
N PRO A 213 -13.60 12.75 -0.78
CA PRO A 213 -12.97 12.82 -2.09
C PRO A 213 -13.87 12.31 -3.22
N TYR A 214 -14.59 11.20 -2.99
CA TYR A 214 -15.50 10.62 -3.98
C TYR A 214 -16.74 11.51 -4.25
N THR A 215 -17.27 12.16 -3.21
CA THR A 215 -18.39 13.08 -3.37
C THR A 215 -18.03 14.33 -4.16
N ARG A 216 -16.74 14.68 -4.24
CA ARG A 216 -16.18 15.78 -5.04
C ARG A 216 -15.79 15.35 -6.46
N GLY A 217 -16.05 14.11 -6.83
CA GLY A 217 -15.76 13.57 -8.16
C GLY A 217 -14.40 12.89 -8.28
N GLY A 218 -13.74 12.62 -7.17
CA GLY A 218 -12.49 11.84 -7.15
C GLY A 218 -12.67 10.47 -7.78
N ARG A 219 -11.65 10.00 -8.48
CA ARG A 219 -11.63 8.72 -9.20
C ARG A 219 -10.52 7.84 -8.68
N HIS A 220 -10.85 6.59 -8.45
CA HIS A 220 -9.87 5.58 -8.03
C HIS A 220 -9.50 4.72 -9.21
N TYR A 221 -8.21 4.75 -9.56
CA TYR A 221 -7.69 3.97 -10.68
C TYR A 221 -6.70 2.92 -10.22
N ILE A 222 -6.75 1.79 -10.91
CA ILE A 222 -5.61 0.89 -11.03
C ILE A 222 -4.95 1.24 -12.35
N MET A 223 -3.66 1.55 -12.33
CA MET A 223 -2.90 1.76 -13.55
C MET A 223 -1.68 0.84 -13.57
N ARG A 224 -1.41 0.27 -14.73
CA ARG A 224 -0.14 -0.37 -15.03
C ARG A 224 0.57 0.45 -16.09
N LEU A 225 1.78 0.86 -15.76
CA LEU A 225 2.64 1.66 -16.61
C LEU A 225 3.95 0.93 -16.83
N ARG A 226 4.63 1.26 -17.93
CA ARG A 226 5.92 0.69 -18.31
C ARG A 226 6.98 1.78 -18.43
N LYS A 227 8.20 1.47 -18.00
CA LYS A 227 9.37 2.28 -18.28
C LYS A 227 9.90 1.89 -19.67
N ASN A 228 9.98 2.85 -20.59
CA ASN A 228 10.60 2.69 -21.91
C ASN A 228 12.12 2.72 -21.84
#